data_4ffddaf5084ea739e59c7da7165787b7
#
_entry.id   4ffddaf5084ea739e59c7da7165787b7
#
_cell.length_a   1.000
_cell.length_b   1.000
_cell.length_c   1.000
_cell.angle_alpha   90.00
_cell.angle_beta   90.00
_cell.angle_gamma   90.00
#
_symmetry.space_group_name_H-M   'P 1'
#
loop_
_entity.id
_entity.type
_entity.pdbx_description
1 polymer ?
#
loop_
_entity_poly.entity_id
_entity_poly.type
_entity_poly.pdbx_seq_one_letter_code
_entity_poly.pdbx_strand_id
1 'polypeptide(L)'
;MSILHSKKITVSDISEINLPYDPLEFPRESSRHYITADDKDIQEMLSFIDIESLDDLFSHIPVQFQFTEGPEVPDELDYEAAISRLSEIAGKSNLKTSFIGDALPHWQTHPIVEFVSKLRPLSTSYTPYQPERSQGTLVTHWIYQCALASLTGFEAINTSLYDRSAAIFEAITCAIRTNKKGGVVLLSDTLFDSEVKVINTLSEETSLKFIRVPINPETGLLKYDWLEKLQTKEREDISAFVFPQVNSLGLLENVDFLADFAFYNKIRSIVCIDP
;
A
#
# COMPACT_ATOMS: atom_id res chain seq x y z
N MET A 1 -20.15 -27.86 28.08
CA MET A 1 -18.80 -27.66 27.48
C MET A 1 -18.40 -28.99 26.88
N SER A 2 -18.68 -29.18 25.59
CA SER A 2 -18.35 -30.41 24.85
C SER A 2 -17.16 -30.10 23.96
N ILE A 3 -16.04 -30.72 24.26
CA ILE A 3 -14.79 -30.64 23.49
C ILE A 3 -15.02 -31.40 22.20
N LEU A 4 -15.15 -30.66 21.10
CA LEU A 4 -15.12 -31.23 19.75
C LEU A 4 -13.73 -31.83 19.51
N HIS A 5 -13.62 -33.16 19.59
CA HIS A 5 -12.47 -33.89 19.09
C HIS A 5 -12.43 -33.75 17.57
N SER A 6 -11.53 -32.93 17.06
CA SER A 6 -11.20 -32.94 15.65
C SER A 6 -10.56 -34.29 15.30
N LYS A 7 -11.32 -35.15 14.63
CA LYS A 7 -10.78 -36.38 14.04
C LYS A 7 -9.69 -35.95 13.04
N LYS A 8 -8.45 -36.38 13.25
CA LYS A 8 -7.41 -36.23 12.23
C LYS A 8 -7.84 -37.08 11.01
N ILE A 9 -8.09 -36.41 9.91
CA ILE A 9 -8.32 -37.06 8.61
C ILE A 9 -6.98 -37.66 8.20
N THR A 10 -6.95 -38.97 7.99
CA THR A 10 -5.76 -39.68 7.51
C THR A 10 -5.83 -39.80 5.99
N VAL A 11 -4.69 -40.02 5.33
CA VAL A 11 -4.61 -40.18 3.86
C VAL A 11 -5.50 -41.31 3.35
N SER A 12 -5.77 -42.34 4.18
CA SER A 12 -6.70 -43.41 3.89
C SER A 12 -8.17 -42.97 3.88
N ASP A 13 -8.53 -41.88 4.58
CA ASP A 13 -9.89 -41.38 4.62
C ASP A 13 -10.25 -40.59 3.35
N ILE A 14 -9.22 -40.17 2.59
CA ILE A 14 -9.40 -39.39 1.34
C ILE A 14 -9.80 -40.29 0.17
N SER A 15 -9.40 -41.55 0.20
CA SER A 15 -9.74 -42.54 -0.86
C SER A 15 -11.22 -42.92 -0.91
N GLU A 16 -12.03 -42.57 0.11
CA GLU A 16 -13.47 -42.81 0.15
C GLU A 16 -14.32 -41.56 -0.17
N ILE A 17 -13.67 -40.40 -0.43
CA ILE A 17 -14.39 -39.22 -0.87
C ILE A 17 -14.72 -39.39 -2.34
N ASN A 18 -15.98 -39.71 -2.61
CA ASN A 18 -16.48 -39.77 -3.99
C ASN A 18 -16.58 -38.36 -4.54
N LEU A 19 -15.50 -37.89 -5.15
CA LEU A 19 -15.47 -36.59 -5.80
C LEU A 19 -16.44 -36.62 -7.00
N PRO A 20 -17.14 -35.52 -7.29
CA PRO A 20 -18.05 -35.44 -8.43
C PRO A 20 -17.31 -35.47 -9.79
N TYR A 21 -16.00 -35.60 -9.79
CA TYR A 21 -15.14 -35.72 -10.96
C TYR A 21 -13.93 -36.61 -10.65
N ASP A 22 -13.35 -37.23 -11.69
CA ASP A 22 -12.09 -37.96 -11.56
C ASP A 22 -10.91 -36.97 -11.72
N PRO A 23 -10.09 -36.72 -10.65
CA PRO A 23 -8.95 -35.81 -10.73
C PRO A 23 -7.85 -36.29 -11.68
N LEU A 24 -7.84 -37.61 -12.08
CA LEU A 24 -6.89 -38.13 -13.05
C LEU A 24 -7.30 -37.82 -14.50
N GLU A 25 -8.60 -37.69 -14.77
CA GLU A 25 -9.10 -37.19 -16.07
C GLU A 25 -8.96 -35.67 -16.23
N PHE A 26 -8.88 -34.95 -15.12
CA PHE A 26 -8.78 -33.48 -15.11
C PHE A 26 -7.53 -33.02 -14.33
N PRO A 27 -6.35 -33.07 -14.95
CA PRO A 27 -5.09 -32.72 -14.28
C PRO A 27 -5.00 -31.26 -13.78
N ARG A 28 -5.91 -30.39 -14.20
CA ARG A 28 -6.01 -29.00 -13.70
C ARG A 28 -7.08 -28.92 -12.63
N GLU A 29 -6.68 -28.89 -11.37
CA GLU A 29 -7.57 -28.79 -10.20
C GLU A 29 -8.62 -27.68 -10.29
N SER A 30 -8.28 -26.56 -10.92
CA SER A 30 -9.12 -25.36 -10.95
C SER A 30 -9.95 -25.21 -12.21
N SER A 31 -9.65 -25.88 -13.32
CA SER A 31 -10.29 -25.61 -14.61
C SER A 31 -11.79 -25.86 -14.55
N ARG A 32 -12.21 -26.96 -13.91
CA ARG A 32 -13.61 -27.35 -13.78
C ARG A 32 -14.43 -26.42 -12.87
N HIS A 33 -13.77 -25.75 -11.92
CA HIS A 33 -14.45 -24.81 -11.03
C HIS A 33 -14.59 -23.42 -11.63
N TYR A 34 -13.75 -23.07 -12.57
CA TYR A 34 -13.78 -21.79 -13.27
C TYR A 34 -14.48 -21.86 -14.63
N ILE A 35 -14.29 -22.96 -15.35
CA ILE A 35 -14.91 -23.19 -16.66
C ILE A 35 -15.86 -24.38 -16.49
N THR A 36 -17.14 -24.09 -16.38
CA THR A 36 -18.17 -25.11 -16.15
C THR A 36 -18.57 -25.85 -17.40
N ALA A 37 -18.28 -25.27 -18.57
CA ALA A 37 -18.57 -25.90 -19.86
C ALA A 37 -17.57 -27.04 -20.15
N ASP A 38 -18.06 -28.24 -20.42
CA ASP A 38 -17.26 -29.33 -20.97
C ASP A 38 -17.19 -29.27 -22.51
N ASP A 39 -16.44 -30.16 -23.13
CA ASP A 39 -16.26 -30.17 -24.59
C ASP A 39 -17.61 -30.34 -25.33
N LYS A 40 -18.55 -31.07 -24.77
CA LYS A 40 -19.88 -31.26 -25.33
C LYS A 40 -20.68 -29.95 -25.26
N ASP A 41 -20.64 -29.27 -24.12
CA ASP A 41 -21.30 -27.97 -23.94
C ASP A 41 -20.73 -26.94 -24.92
N ILE A 42 -19.40 -26.95 -25.11
CA ILE A 42 -18.70 -26.06 -26.05
C ILE A 42 -19.19 -26.38 -27.49
N GLN A 43 -19.28 -27.64 -27.89
CA GLN A 43 -19.76 -28.02 -29.21
C GLN A 43 -21.23 -27.65 -29.42
N GLU A 44 -22.08 -27.81 -28.42
CA GLU A 44 -23.48 -27.38 -28.49
C GLU A 44 -23.59 -25.85 -28.66
N MET A 45 -22.77 -25.07 -27.94
CA MET A 45 -22.71 -23.62 -28.06
C MET A 45 -22.22 -23.19 -29.46
N LEU A 46 -21.13 -23.78 -29.94
CA LEU A 46 -20.59 -23.49 -31.28
C LEU A 46 -21.63 -23.82 -32.37
N SER A 47 -22.30 -24.95 -32.27
CA SER A 47 -23.37 -25.33 -33.19
C SER A 47 -24.56 -24.37 -33.16
N PHE A 48 -24.90 -23.84 -31.98
CA PHE A 48 -25.99 -22.88 -31.83
C PHE A 48 -25.70 -21.54 -32.55
N ILE A 49 -24.42 -21.10 -32.57
CA ILE A 49 -24.00 -19.87 -33.25
C ILE A 49 -23.47 -20.11 -34.67
N ASP A 50 -23.58 -21.32 -35.19
CA ASP A 50 -23.19 -21.72 -36.55
C ASP A 50 -21.68 -21.49 -36.83
N ILE A 51 -20.82 -21.90 -35.89
CA ILE A 51 -19.36 -21.82 -35.96
C ILE A 51 -18.76 -23.22 -35.68
N GLU A 52 -17.67 -23.56 -36.38
CA GLU A 52 -17.04 -24.88 -36.29
C GLU A 52 -16.03 -25.00 -35.12
N SER A 53 -15.33 -23.88 -34.79
CA SER A 53 -14.28 -23.90 -33.79
C SER A 53 -14.27 -22.62 -32.96
N LEU A 54 -13.62 -22.68 -31.79
CA LEU A 54 -13.38 -21.45 -30.97
C LEU A 54 -12.51 -20.41 -31.70
N ASP A 55 -11.62 -20.88 -32.57
CA ASP A 55 -10.73 -19.97 -33.32
C ASP A 55 -11.51 -19.13 -34.31
N ASP A 56 -12.64 -19.61 -34.84
CA ASP A 56 -13.50 -18.89 -35.75
C ASP A 56 -14.12 -17.64 -35.09
N LEU A 57 -14.29 -17.66 -33.78
CA LEU A 57 -14.72 -16.49 -33.02
C LEU A 57 -13.76 -15.31 -33.17
N PHE A 58 -12.50 -15.57 -33.42
CA PHE A 58 -11.42 -14.59 -33.55
C PHE A 58 -11.06 -14.29 -35.01
N SER A 59 -11.79 -14.84 -35.98
CA SER A 59 -11.54 -14.65 -37.42
C SER A 59 -11.59 -13.19 -37.87
N HIS A 60 -12.28 -12.32 -37.13
CA HIS A 60 -12.31 -10.87 -37.38
C HIS A 60 -11.03 -10.14 -36.97
N ILE A 61 -10.14 -10.78 -36.21
CA ILE A 61 -8.84 -10.23 -35.81
C ILE A 61 -7.83 -10.58 -36.89
N PRO A 62 -7.14 -9.58 -37.52
CA PRO A 62 -6.09 -9.86 -38.49
C PRO A 62 -5.00 -10.76 -37.91
N VAL A 63 -4.53 -11.75 -38.69
CA VAL A 63 -3.56 -12.77 -38.26
C VAL A 63 -2.28 -12.18 -37.65
N GLN A 64 -1.87 -11.00 -38.13
CA GLN A 64 -0.69 -10.30 -37.57
C GLN A 64 -0.85 -9.85 -36.11
N PHE A 65 -2.06 -9.85 -35.59
CA PHE A 65 -2.36 -9.52 -34.18
C PHE A 65 -2.81 -10.74 -33.36
N GLN A 66 -2.85 -11.92 -33.98
CA GLN A 66 -3.15 -13.15 -33.29
C GLN A 66 -1.84 -13.81 -32.81
N PHE A 67 -1.88 -14.36 -31.60
CA PHE A 67 -0.81 -15.23 -31.12
C PHE A 67 -1.00 -16.62 -31.75
N THR A 68 -0.13 -16.98 -32.68
CA THR A 68 -0.12 -18.33 -33.29
C THR A 68 0.59 -19.36 -32.42
N GLU A 69 1.44 -18.88 -31.53
CA GLU A 69 2.13 -19.68 -30.52
C GLU A 69 1.83 -19.08 -29.15
N GLY A 70 1.65 -19.92 -28.13
CA GLY A 70 1.49 -19.47 -26.76
C GLY A 70 2.70 -18.69 -26.27
N PRO A 71 2.57 -17.86 -25.23
CA PRO A 71 3.71 -17.18 -24.66
C PRO A 71 4.74 -18.20 -24.17
N GLU A 72 6.04 -17.87 -24.33
CA GLU A 72 7.14 -18.69 -23.79
C GLU A 72 7.14 -18.60 -22.25
N VAL A 73 6.24 -19.31 -21.60
CA VAL A 73 6.20 -19.47 -20.16
C VAL A 73 6.52 -20.91 -19.79
N PRO A 74 7.17 -21.15 -18.65
CA PRO A 74 7.39 -22.53 -18.17
C PRO A 74 6.08 -23.27 -18.01
N ASP A 75 6.16 -24.59 -18.12
CA ASP A 75 5.02 -25.46 -17.83
C ASP A 75 4.47 -25.21 -16.43
N GLU A 76 3.18 -25.49 -16.26
CA GLU A 76 2.52 -25.38 -14.97
C GLU A 76 3.14 -26.33 -13.94
N LEU A 77 3.24 -25.88 -12.72
CA LEU A 77 3.66 -26.70 -11.59
C LEU A 77 2.43 -27.15 -10.81
N ASP A 78 2.44 -28.39 -10.37
CA ASP A 78 1.48 -28.83 -9.37
C ASP A 78 1.71 -28.08 -8.02
N TYR A 79 0.77 -28.23 -7.09
CA TYR A 79 0.81 -27.54 -5.81
C TYR A 79 2.10 -27.81 -5.02
N GLU A 80 2.52 -29.08 -4.95
CA GLU A 80 3.71 -29.50 -4.19
C GLU A 80 5.00 -28.93 -4.82
N ALA A 81 5.11 -29.02 -6.15
CA ALA A 81 6.24 -28.45 -6.87
C ALA A 81 6.30 -26.92 -6.76
N ALA A 82 5.15 -26.25 -6.81
CA ALA A 82 5.07 -24.79 -6.63
C ALA A 82 5.51 -24.37 -5.21
N ILE A 83 5.02 -25.04 -4.17
CA ILE A 83 5.45 -24.79 -2.77
C ILE A 83 6.94 -25.06 -2.60
N SER A 84 7.43 -26.18 -3.14
CA SER A 84 8.86 -26.53 -3.09
C SER A 84 9.71 -25.46 -3.75
N ARG A 85 9.32 -25.00 -4.94
CA ARG A 85 10.01 -23.95 -5.69
C ARG A 85 10.02 -22.62 -4.96
N LEU A 86 8.88 -22.20 -4.40
CA LEU A 86 8.78 -20.98 -3.62
C LEU A 86 9.60 -21.05 -2.33
N SER A 87 9.60 -22.21 -1.66
CA SER A 87 10.41 -22.44 -0.46
C SER A 87 11.91 -22.40 -0.76
N GLU A 88 12.35 -22.96 -1.91
CA GLU A 88 13.73 -22.85 -2.35
C GLU A 88 14.15 -21.39 -2.57
N ILE A 89 13.30 -20.60 -3.22
CA ILE A 89 13.54 -19.17 -3.47
C ILE A 89 13.58 -18.40 -2.15
N ALA A 90 12.60 -18.63 -1.28
CA ALA A 90 12.55 -18.00 0.04
C ALA A 90 13.77 -18.35 0.91
N GLY A 91 14.25 -19.61 0.84
CA GLY A 91 15.43 -20.07 1.55
C GLY A 91 16.74 -19.38 1.13
N LYS A 92 16.77 -18.76 -0.06
CA LYS A 92 17.91 -17.93 -0.50
C LYS A 92 17.92 -16.54 0.16
N SER A 93 16.81 -16.10 0.73
CA SER A 93 16.68 -14.84 1.45
C SER A 93 17.25 -14.97 2.85
N ASN A 94 18.52 -14.65 2.99
CA ASN A 94 19.22 -14.71 4.28
C ASN A 94 19.26 -13.30 4.90
N LEU A 95 18.35 -13.04 5.82
CA LEU A 95 18.27 -11.76 6.51
C LEU A 95 19.53 -11.52 7.35
N LYS A 96 20.17 -10.40 7.10
CA LYS A 96 21.30 -9.87 7.87
C LYS A 96 20.87 -8.60 8.59
N THR A 97 21.70 -8.13 9.53
CA THR A 97 21.51 -6.78 10.07
C THR A 97 21.61 -5.76 8.95
N SER A 98 20.54 -4.99 8.77
CA SER A 98 20.47 -4.00 7.70
C SER A 98 20.92 -2.63 8.22
N PHE A 99 21.77 -1.96 7.44
CA PHE A 99 22.21 -0.59 7.66
C PHE A 99 21.77 0.33 6.51
N ILE A 100 20.79 -0.09 5.72
CA ILE A 100 20.32 0.69 4.57
C ILE A 100 19.67 2.01 5.03
N GLY A 101 18.93 1.98 6.13
CA GLY A 101 18.17 3.15 6.59
C GLY A 101 17.01 3.50 5.63
N ASP A 102 16.87 4.78 5.32
CA ASP A 102 15.91 5.33 4.34
C ASP A 102 14.45 4.89 4.59
N ALA A 103 13.97 5.12 5.81
CA ALA A 103 12.60 4.82 6.24
C ALA A 103 12.22 3.31 6.19
N LEU A 104 13.18 2.41 6.36
CA LEU A 104 12.95 0.98 6.51
C LEU A 104 13.10 0.56 8.00
N PRO A 105 12.21 0.98 8.90
CA PRO A 105 12.32 0.62 10.30
C PRO A 105 12.00 -0.86 10.52
N HIS A 106 12.61 -1.44 11.53
CA HIS A 106 12.31 -2.80 11.97
C HIS A 106 11.06 -2.79 12.86
N TRP A 107 9.88 -2.79 12.23
CA TRP A 107 8.63 -2.91 12.95
C TRP A 107 8.44 -4.33 13.49
N GLN A 108 8.15 -4.43 14.78
CA GLN A 108 7.68 -5.68 15.36
C GLN A 108 6.16 -5.65 15.41
N THR A 109 5.54 -6.34 14.48
CA THR A 109 4.09 -6.45 14.46
C THR A 109 3.63 -7.55 15.43
N HIS A 110 2.75 -7.23 16.36
CA HIS A 110 2.20 -8.21 17.27
C HIS A 110 1.37 -9.26 16.51
N PRO A 111 1.50 -10.59 16.82
CA PRO A 111 0.80 -11.65 16.10
C PRO A 111 -0.73 -11.49 16.01
N ILE A 112 -1.35 -10.81 16.97
CA ILE A 112 -2.79 -10.53 16.97
C ILE A 112 -3.22 -9.69 15.75
N VAL A 113 -2.34 -8.86 15.21
CA VAL A 113 -2.64 -8.00 14.06
C VAL A 113 -2.99 -8.85 12.83
N GLU A 114 -2.20 -9.89 12.57
CA GLU A 114 -2.47 -10.82 11.47
C GLU A 114 -3.81 -11.54 11.65
N PHE A 115 -4.11 -12.00 12.86
CA PHE A 115 -5.39 -12.63 13.17
C PHE A 115 -6.57 -11.67 12.95
N VAL A 116 -6.50 -10.46 13.52
CA VAL A 116 -7.59 -9.48 13.43
C VAL A 116 -7.81 -9.01 12.00
N SER A 117 -6.73 -8.76 11.23
CA SER A 117 -6.82 -8.30 9.84
C SER A 117 -7.52 -9.30 8.91
N LYS A 118 -7.53 -10.58 9.27
CA LYS A 118 -8.19 -11.67 8.51
C LYS A 118 -9.66 -11.88 8.91
N LEU A 119 -10.18 -11.15 9.91
CA LEU A 119 -11.57 -11.30 10.32
C LEU A 119 -12.52 -10.75 9.24
N ARG A 120 -13.40 -11.61 8.73
CA ARG A 120 -14.36 -11.24 7.67
C ARG A 120 -15.21 -10.00 8.00
N PRO A 121 -15.73 -9.82 9.22
CA PRO A 121 -16.50 -8.63 9.55
C PRO A 121 -15.76 -7.30 9.36
N LEU A 122 -14.42 -7.32 9.37
CA LEU A 122 -13.58 -6.14 9.15
C LEU A 122 -13.18 -5.96 7.68
N SER A 123 -13.30 -7.01 6.85
CA SER A 123 -12.90 -7.06 5.44
C SER A 123 -14.10 -7.27 4.51
N THR A 124 -15.25 -6.72 4.82
CA THR A 124 -16.50 -7.00 4.09
C THR A 124 -16.65 -6.21 2.80
N SER A 125 -15.91 -5.14 2.62
CA SER A 125 -15.99 -4.31 1.42
C SER A 125 -14.60 -3.96 0.90
N TYR A 126 -14.50 -3.86 -0.42
CA TYR A 126 -13.28 -3.40 -1.07
C TYR A 126 -12.96 -1.93 -0.71
N THR A 127 -13.98 -1.09 -0.78
CA THR A 127 -13.95 0.31 -0.36
C THR A 127 -15.25 0.66 0.37
N PRO A 128 -15.24 1.54 1.38
CA PRO A 128 -16.42 1.87 2.17
C PRO A 128 -17.34 2.91 1.51
N TYR A 129 -17.56 2.84 0.19
CA TYR A 129 -18.45 3.76 -0.53
C TYR A 129 -19.93 3.55 -0.21
N GLN A 130 -20.31 2.33 0.12
CA GLN A 130 -21.68 1.99 0.52
C GLN A 130 -21.71 1.78 2.04
N PRO A 131 -22.12 2.77 2.83
CA PRO A 131 -22.11 2.68 4.28
C PRO A 131 -22.90 1.49 4.82
N GLU A 132 -24.01 1.14 4.19
CA GLU A 132 -24.86 0.02 4.57
C GLU A 132 -24.16 -1.35 4.46
N ARG A 133 -23.15 -1.46 3.61
CA ARG A 133 -22.34 -2.68 3.43
C ARG A 133 -20.98 -2.62 4.11
N SER A 134 -20.57 -1.45 4.58
CA SER A 134 -19.22 -1.18 5.06
C SER A 134 -19.18 -0.85 6.55
N GLN A 135 -20.21 -1.19 7.31
CA GLN A 135 -20.34 -0.76 8.70
C GLN A 135 -19.18 -1.21 9.60
N GLY A 136 -18.71 -2.46 9.44
CA GLY A 136 -17.54 -2.96 10.19
C GLY A 136 -16.27 -2.18 9.88
N THR A 137 -16.00 -1.90 8.60
CA THR A 137 -14.86 -1.09 8.15
C THR A 137 -14.95 0.35 8.70
N LEU A 138 -16.12 0.97 8.62
CA LEU A 138 -16.32 2.34 9.13
C LEU A 138 -16.15 2.43 10.65
N VAL A 139 -16.62 1.43 11.41
CA VAL A 139 -16.38 1.35 12.86
C VAL A 139 -14.89 1.20 13.15
N THR A 140 -14.18 0.39 12.38
CA THR A 140 -12.72 0.24 12.52
C THR A 140 -12.00 1.57 12.28
N HIS A 141 -12.37 2.31 11.24
CA HIS A 141 -11.83 3.66 10.97
C HIS A 141 -12.10 4.62 12.12
N TRP A 142 -13.31 4.57 12.68
CA TRP A 142 -13.68 5.40 13.84
C TRP A 142 -12.83 5.08 15.07
N ILE A 143 -12.67 3.78 15.40
CA ILE A 143 -11.82 3.33 16.50
C ILE A 143 -10.37 3.80 16.30
N TYR A 144 -9.84 3.66 15.07
CA TYR A 144 -8.51 4.14 14.72
C TYR A 144 -8.36 5.65 14.99
N GLN A 145 -9.30 6.46 14.51
CA GLN A 145 -9.30 7.90 14.71
C GLN A 145 -9.33 8.28 16.20
N CYS A 146 -10.21 7.63 16.98
CA CYS A 146 -10.31 7.86 18.42
C CYS A 146 -9.02 7.45 19.16
N ALA A 147 -8.44 6.32 18.81
CA ALA A 147 -7.21 5.83 19.44
C ALA A 147 -6.03 6.77 19.17
N LEU A 148 -5.84 7.20 17.91
CA LEU A 148 -4.79 8.13 17.57
C LEU A 148 -5.02 9.53 18.15
N ALA A 149 -6.25 10.03 18.18
CA ALA A 149 -6.55 11.29 18.84
C ALA A 149 -6.19 11.26 20.33
N SER A 150 -6.51 10.15 21.01
CA SER A 150 -6.14 9.94 22.41
C SER A 150 -4.63 9.84 22.63
N LEU A 151 -3.91 9.20 21.71
CA LEU A 151 -2.48 9.00 21.80
C LEU A 151 -1.68 10.29 21.50
N THR A 152 -2.11 11.05 20.50
CA THR A 152 -1.38 12.24 19.99
C THR A 152 -1.86 13.55 20.58
N GLY A 153 -3.07 13.59 21.12
CA GLY A 153 -3.72 14.82 21.61
C GLY A 153 -4.27 15.73 20.51
N PHE A 154 -4.28 15.28 19.24
CA PHE A 154 -4.90 16.05 18.16
C PHE A 154 -6.44 16.03 18.27
N GLU A 155 -7.07 17.15 17.95
CA GLU A 155 -8.52 17.30 17.99
C GLU A 155 -9.23 16.50 16.90
N ALA A 156 -8.58 16.30 15.76
CA ALA A 156 -9.13 15.57 14.62
C ALA A 156 -8.05 14.71 13.94
N ILE A 157 -8.44 13.49 13.64
CA ILE A 157 -7.62 12.51 12.92
C ILE A 157 -8.43 12.05 11.71
N ASN A 158 -7.80 11.98 10.53
CA ASN A 158 -8.39 11.31 9.38
C ASN A 158 -8.16 9.80 9.46
N THR A 159 -8.71 9.06 8.51
CA THR A 159 -8.41 7.64 8.34
C THR A 159 -7.00 7.44 7.79
N SER A 160 -6.48 6.23 7.92
CA SER A 160 -5.16 5.85 7.42
C SER A 160 -5.00 6.16 5.92
N LEU A 161 -3.82 6.64 5.54
CA LEU A 161 -3.39 6.77 4.15
C LEU A 161 -2.46 5.60 3.78
N TYR A 162 -2.07 5.51 2.51
CA TYR A 162 -1.31 4.35 2.00
C TYR A 162 0.07 4.21 2.65
N ASP A 163 0.79 5.33 2.77
CA ASP A 163 2.10 5.41 3.38
C ASP A 163 2.40 6.81 3.89
N ARG A 164 3.54 6.99 4.55
CA ARG A 164 3.97 8.27 5.13
C ARG A 164 4.20 9.33 4.06
N SER A 165 4.75 8.99 2.91
CA SER A 165 5.02 9.94 1.84
C SER A 165 3.74 10.50 1.24
N ALA A 166 2.75 9.62 1.00
CA ALA A 166 1.41 10.02 0.57
C ALA A 166 0.72 10.89 1.63
N ALA A 167 0.87 10.56 2.91
CA ALA A 167 0.32 11.36 4.00
C ALA A 167 0.94 12.78 4.05
N ILE A 168 2.25 12.91 3.84
CA ILE A 168 2.93 14.20 3.76
C ILE A 168 2.39 15.02 2.57
N PHE A 169 2.25 14.40 1.40
CA PHE A 169 1.74 15.09 0.21
C PHE A 169 0.29 15.55 0.38
N GLU A 170 -0.58 14.73 0.95
CA GLU A 170 -1.95 15.11 1.27
C GLU A 170 -2.01 16.23 2.33
N ALA A 171 -1.12 16.22 3.32
CA ALA A 171 -1.01 17.30 4.29
C ALA A 171 -0.56 18.61 3.64
N ILE A 172 0.38 18.56 2.68
CA ILE A 172 0.79 19.72 1.89
C ILE A 172 -0.40 20.29 1.12
N THR A 173 -1.15 19.48 0.39
CA THR A 173 -2.30 19.93 -0.38
C THR A 173 -3.41 20.52 0.51
N CYS A 174 -3.63 19.91 1.67
CA CYS A 174 -4.54 20.43 2.69
C CYS A 174 -4.06 21.81 3.22
N ALA A 175 -2.78 21.93 3.55
CA ALA A 175 -2.20 23.18 4.06
C ALA A 175 -2.33 24.32 3.06
N ILE A 176 -2.09 24.07 1.77
CA ILE A 176 -2.23 25.08 0.72
C ILE A 176 -3.67 25.53 0.56
N ARG A 177 -4.62 24.60 0.54
CA ARG A 177 -6.06 24.91 0.43
C ARG A 177 -6.55 25.75 1.61
N THR A 178 -6.04 25.49 2.81
CA THR A 178 -6.46 26.17 4.04
C THR A 178 -5.75 27.50 4.26
N ASN A 179 -4.48 27.63 3.85
CA ASN A 179 -3.69 28.84 4.09
C ASN A 179 -3.95 29.97 3.07
N LYS A 180 -4.41 29.62 1.86
CA LYS A 180 -4.71 30.59 0.77
C LYS A 180 -3.56 31.56 0.42
N LYS A 181 -2.33 31.15 0.71
CA LYS A 181 -1.09 31.79 0.26
C LYS A 181 -0.67 31.22 -1.10
N GLY A 182 0.55 31.42 -1.51
CA GLY A 182 1.13 30.81 -2.71
C GLY A 182 1.29 29.27 -2.61
N GLY A 183 1.66 28.63 -3.69
CA GLY A 183 1.96 27.19 -3.74
C GLY A 183 3.40 26.86 -3.29
N VAL A 184 4.03 27.70 -2.47
CA VAL A 184 5.41 27.49 -2.01
C VAL A 184 5.41 26.73 -0.70
N VAL A 185 6.26 25.71 -0.62
CA VAL A 185 6.41 24.82 0.54
C VAL A 185 7.88 24.72 0.93
N LEU A 186 8.18 24.94 2.20
CA LEU A 186 9.48 24.57 2.75
C LEU A 186 9.54 23.08 2.98
N LEU A 187 10.55 22.43 2.45
CA LEU A 187 10.77 21.00 2.59
C LEU A 187 12.13 20.72 3.22
N SER A 188 12.13 20.11 4.37
CA SER A 188 13.34 19.78 5.11
C SER A 188 14.26 18.84 4.33
N ASP A 189 15.56 19.12 4.30
CA ASP A 189 16.58 18.20 3.78
C ASP A 189 16.87 17.02 4.74
N THR A 190 16.28 17.06 5.94
CA THR A 190 16.42 15.98 6.94
C THR A 190 15.28 14.95 6.89
N LEU A 191 14.36 15.06 5.93
CA LEU A 191 13.42 13.98 5.57
C LEU A 191 14.17 12.80 4.93
N PHE A 192 13.53 11.64 4.89
CA PHE A 192 14.08 10.52 4.14
C PHE A 192 14.08 10.82 2.63
N ASP A 193 15.14 10.40 1.93
CA ASP A 193 15.27 10.64 0.50
C ASP A 193 14.14 10.00 -0.32
N SER A 194 13.70 8.81 0.08
CA SER A 194 12.54 8.13 -0.50
C SER A 194 11.25 8.94 -0.39
N GLU A 195 11.00 9.59 0.75
CA GLU A 195 9.83 10.45 0.94
C GLU A 195 9.86 11.65 0.00
N VAL A 196 11.01 12.29 -0.09
CA VAL A 196 11.21 13.45 -0.97
C VAL A 196 10.99 13.08 -2.45
N LYS A 197 11.48 11.92 -2.88
CA LYS A 197 11.27 11.41 -4.25
C LYS A 197 9.79 11.23 -4.56
N VAL A 198 9.04 10.60 -3.66
CA VAL A 198 7.59 10.40 -3.83
C VAL A 198 6.86 11.74 -3.87
N ILE A 199 7.17 12.66 -2.95
CA ILE A 199 6.57 14.01 -2.92
C ILE A 199 6.84 14.74 -4.24
N ASN A 200 8.06 14.69 -4.77
CA ASN A 200 8.39 15.30 -6.04
C ASN A 200 7.59 14.69 -7.19
N THR A 201 7.51 13.36 -7.26
CA THR A 201 6.73 12.67 -8.30
C THR A 201 5.26 13.05 -8.26
N LEU A 202 4.64 13.06 -7.07
CA LEU A 202 3.23 13.42 -6.90
C LEU A 202 2.95 14.90 -7.21
N SER A 203 3.97 15.75 -7.14
CA SER A 203 3.84 17.18 -7.38
C SER A 203 4.21 17.63 -8.80
N GLU A 204 4.73 16.73 -9.65
CA GLU A 204 5.32 17.04 -10.95
C GLU A 204 4.36 17.81 -11.87
N GLU A 205 3.09 17.40 -11.92
CA GLU A 205 2.04 18.04 -12.72
C GLU A 205 1.24 19.10 -11.94
N THR A 206 1.78 19.57 -10.81
CA THR A 206 1.13 20.60 -9.99
C THR A 206 1.84 21.95 -10.08
N SER A 207 1.21 23.00 -9.56
CA SER A 207 1.84 24.32 -9.43
C SER A 207 2.68 24.50 -8.17
N LEU A 208 2.95 23.42 -7.42
CA LEU A 208 3.72 23.45 -6.18
C LEU A 208 5.19 23.76 -6.43
N LYS A 209 5.75 24.57 -5.53
CA LYS A 209 7.18 24.91 -5.55
C LYS A 209 7.80 24.57 -4.21
N PHE A 210 8.85 23.78 -4.23
CA PHE A 210 9.57 23.40 -3.01
C PHE A 210 10.84 24.24 -2.85
N ILE A 211 11.00 24.79 -1.66
CA ILE A 211 12.25 25.41 -1.20
C ILE A 211 12.86 24.44 -0.19
N ARG A 212 14.05 23.95 -0.48
CA ARG A 212 14.75 23.01 0.39
C ARG A 212 15.40 23.77 1.54
N VAL A 213 15.10 23.33 2.77
CA VAL A 213 15.76 23.83 3.98
C VAL A 213 16.99 22.96 4.25
N PRO A 214 18.21 23.51 4.12
CA PRO A 214 19.41 22.69 4.14
C PRO A 214 19.71 22.10 5.52
N ILE A 215 20.45 21.00 5.53
CA ILE A 215 21.04 20.41 6.73
C ILE A 215 22.31 21.15 7.13
N ASN A 216 22.57 21.22 8.42
CA ASN A 216 23.86 21.62 8.94
C ASN A 216 24.78 20.38 9.01
N PRO A 217 25.86 20.31 8.23
CA PRO A 217 26.71 19.11 8.15
C PRO A 217 27.47 18.82 9.45
N GLU A 218 27.65 19.81 10.32
CA GLU A 218 28.35 19.63 11.60
C GLU A 218 27.46 19.01 12.68
N THR A 219 26.17 19.34 12.67
CA THR A 219 25.22 18.88 13.70
C THR A 219 24.29 17.78 13.20
N GLY A 220 24.12 17.63 11.89
CA GLY A 220 23.13 16.71 11.30
C GLY A 220 21.67 17.17 11.47
N LEU A 221 21.44 18.38 11.98
CA LEU A 221 20.13 19.00 12.15
C LEU A 221 19.86 20.01 11.02
N LEU A 222 18.64 20.48 10.93
CA LEU A 222 18.33 21.60 10.02
C LEU A 222 19.16 22.83 10.33
N LYS A 223 19.47 23.57 9.29
CA LYS A 223 20.20 24.83 9.41
C LYS A 223 19.26 25.97 9.82
N TYR A 224 19.02 26.11 11.13
CA TYR A 224 18.03 27.04 11.68
C TYR A 224 18.31 28.51 11.31
N ASP A 225 19.59 28.91 11.29
CA ASP A 225 19.99 30.25 10.89
C ASP A 225 19.68 30.60 9.43
N TRP A 226 19.50 29.57 8.59
CA TRP A 226 19.03 29.73 7.20
C TRP A 226 17.57 30.20 7.17
N LEU A 227 16.72 29.63 8.01
CA LEU A 227 15.31 30.03 8.13
C LEU A 227 15.18 31.48 8.59
N GLU A 228 16.03 31.91 9.53
CA GLU A 228 16.03 33.31 10.02
C GLU A 228 16.42 34.31 8.94
N LYS A 229 17.28 33.90 8.01
CA LYS A 229 17.76 34.74 6.89
C LYS A 229 16.77 34.86 5.73
N LEU A 230 15.71 34.06 5.69
CA LEU A 230 14.65 34.18 4.68
C LEU A 230 14.04 35.59 4.75
N GLN A 231 13.98 36.28 3.60
CA GLN A 231 13.40 37.61 3.55
C GLN A 231 11.89 37.59 3.81
N THR A 232 11.36 38.66 4.38
CA THR A 232 9.92 38.75 4.67
C THR A 232 9.06 38.50 3.45
N LYS A 233 9.44 39.03 2.29
CA LYS A 233 8.71 38.84 1.04
C LYS A 233 8.65 37.35 0.60
N GLU A 234 9.74 36.63 0.80
CA GLU A 234 9.78 35.17 0.49
C GLU A 234 8.86 34.39 1.41
N ARG A 235 8.76 34.79 2.68
CA ARG A 235 7.89 34.15 3.69
C ARG A 235 6.40 34.34 3.41
N GLU A 236 6.02 35.43 2.75
CA GLU A 236 4.62 35.74 2.44
C GLU A 236 3.99 34.72 1.50
N ASP A 237 4.75 34.13 0.58
CA ASP A 237 4.28 33.13 -0.39
C ASP A 237 4.31 31.70 0.15
N ILE A 238 4.98 31.46 1.30
CA ILE A 238 5.13 30.13 1.86
C ILE A 238 3.85 29.71 2.58
N SER A 239 3.26 28.62 2.13
CA SER A 239 2.03 28.07 2.68
C SER A 239 2.26 27.02 3.77
N ALA A 240 3.29 26.19 3.62
CA ALA A 240 3.55 25.08 4.53
C ALA A 240 5.05 24.88 4.76
N PHE A 241 5.37 24.28 5.89
CA PHE A 241 6.71 23.83 6.23
C PHE A 241 6.64 22.36 6.71
N VAL A 242 7.32 21.48 6.00
CA VAL A 242 7.39 20.04 6.30
C VAL A 242 8.74 19.75 6.96
N PHE A 243 8.71 19.17 8.14
CA PHE A 243 9.90 18.76 8.87
C PHE A 243 9.63 17.54 9.76
N PRO A 244 10.63 16.66 10.00
CA PRO A 244 10.48 15.54 10.91
C PRO A 244 10.75 15.94 12.36
N GLN A 245 10.21 15.19 13.32
CA GLN A 245 10.63 15.24 14.71
C GLN A 245 11.96 14.50 14.90
N VAL A 246 11.99 13.23 14.47
CA VAL A 246 13.23 12.46 14.33
C VAL A 246 13.61 12.47 12.86
N ASN A 247 14.79 12.95 12.56
CA ASN A 247 15.23 13.13 11.19
C ASN A 247 15.84 11.83 10.59
N SER A 248 16.17 11.86 9.31
CA SER A 248 16.73 10.71 8.59
C SER A 248 18.07 10.21 9.12
N LEU A 249 18.75 11.00 9.95
CA LEU A 249 19.99 10.62 10.65
C LEU A 249 19.74 10.09 12.07
N GLY A 250 18.47 10.00 12.50
CA GLY A 250 18.10 9.54 13.84
C GLY A 250 18.25 10.60 14.93
N LEU A 251 18.36 11.87 14.57
CA LEU A 251 18.51 12.99 15.50
C LEU A 251 17.18 13.70 15.73
N LEU A 252 16.99 14.23 16.94
CA LEU A 252 15.82 15.04 17.28
C LEU A 252 16.02 16.47 16.77
N GLU A 253 15.12 16.93 15.92
CA GLU A 253 15.04 18.34 15.53
C GLU A 253 14.49 19.22 16.67
N ASN A 254 14.85 20.49 16.69
CA ASN A 254 14.24 21.45 17.61
C ASN A 254 12.84 21.83 17.10
N VAL A 255 11.88 20.97 17.39
CA VAL A 255 10.50 21.09 16.88
C VAL A 255 9.84 22.38 17.37
N ASP A 256 10.10 22.79 18.60
CA ASP A 256 9.55 24.03 19.16
C ASP A 256 9.99 25.24 18.35
N PHE A 257 11.28 25.35 18.05
CA PHE A 257 11.79 26.44 17.21
C PHE A 257 11.16 26.43 15.82
N LEU A 258 11.06 25.25 15.18
CA LEU A 258 10.51 25.12 13.83
C LEU A 258 9.01 25.43 13.79
N ALA A 259 8.27 24.98 14.80
CA ALA A 259 6.85 25.26 14.94
C ALA A 259 6.58 26.76 15.21
N ASP A 260 7.36 27.37 16.10
CA ASP A 260 7.28 28.80 16.39
C ASP A 260 7.60 29.63 15.15
N PHE A 261 8.67 29.29 14.42
CA PHE A 261 9.00 29.94 13.16
C PHE A 261 7.82 29.90 12.18
N ALA A 262 7.20 28.73 12.02
CA ALA A 262 6.05 28.55 11.13
C ALA A 262 4.84 29.38 11.63
N PHE A 263 4.55 29.32 12.93
CA PHE A 263 3.43 30.03 13.54
C PHE A 263 3.53 31.55 13.37
N TYR A 264 4.66 32.17 13.74
CA TYR A 264 4.86 33.62 13.64
C TYR A 264 4.86 34.14 12.20
N ASN A 265 5.22 33.27 11.23
CA ASN A 265 5.16 33.58 9.80
C ASN A 265 3.85 33.19 9.13
N LYS A 266 2.86 32.69 9.87
CA LYS A 266 1.57 32.21 9.36
C LYS A 266 1.74 31.10 8.29
N ILE A 267 2.72 30.23 8.49
CA ILE A 267 3.01 29.05 7.70
C ILE A 267 2.39 27.85 8.41
N ARG A 268 1.80 26.89 7.69
CA ARG A 268 1.29 25.67 8.29
C ARG A 268 2.42 24.69 8.56
N SER A 269 2.57 24.27 9.81
CA SER A 269 3.51 23.20 10.19
C SER A 269 2.95 21.85 9.80
N ILE A 270 3.77 21.05 9.14
CA ILE A 270 3.53 19.64 8.84
C ILE A 270 4.67 18.86 9.49
N VAL A 271 4.40 18.24 10.62
CA VAL A 271 5.41 17.55 11.41
C VAL A 271 5.29 16.05 11.19
N CYS A 272 6.38 15.43 10.74
CA CYS A 272 6.44 13.98 10.56
C CYS A 272 6.90 13.34 11.87
N ILE A 273 6.00 12.60 12.50
CA ILE A 273 6.22 11.96 13.81
C ILE A 273 5.92 10.46 13.74
N ASP A 274 6.53 9.72 14.65
CA ASP A 274 6.14 8.36 15.05
C ASP A 274 5.74 8.43 16.52
N PRO A 275 4.42 8.35 16.85
CA PRO A 275 3.91 8.54 18.21
C PRO A 275 4.23 7.38 19.17
#